data_58a9a2fb1a880bb813ebcc1c1549e393
#
_entry.id   58a9a2fb1a880bb813ebcc1c1549e393
#
_cell.length_a   1.000
_cell.length_b   1.000
_cell.length_c   1.000
_cell.angle_alpha   90.00
_cell.angle_beta   90.00
_cell.angle_gamma   90.00
#
_symmetry.space_group_name_H-M   'P 1'
#
loop_
_entity.id
_entity.type
_entity.pdbx_description
1 polymer ?
#
loop_
_entity_poly.entity_id
_entity_poly.type
_entity_poly.pdbx_seq_one_letter_code
_entity_poly.pdbx_strand_id
1 'polypeptide(L)'
;MLKRISAIAIITLLSASLAACSNSTNSSSTNSSSSSQTASQTASKSSVTASNTSADSSSVFTDRDLTQTADTSSAKKLTLSDGKDTTITEAGVYVISGTAKDASIIVDAADDAKVQIVLENVSITNSDSPCIYVKNADKVFVTTAADSENTLTVSGSFTADGDTKTDAVIFSKDDIVLNGEGKLNISSTDNGISGKDDIKITGGTININCTADAIEANDSISVADGNITINTQKDGLHAENDDDNTQGSIYISGGTFNITAGSDGIQGTTTVVIDGGTFTISSAEGIEATNITINDGNITISASDDGINAASKSTAESVCITINGGNLKITMGQGDTDGIDSNGDLYITGGTIDITGQSACDYDGKAEKTGGTLIVNGQETDTIPNQMMGGHGGMGGRGDMNGDMGDMGGFPR
;
A
#
# COMPACT_ATOMS: atom_id res chain seq x y z
N MET A 1 12.38 13.81 26.89
CA MET A 1 11.43 13.53 25.79
C MET A 1 11.35 14.76 24.91
N LEU A 2 12.20 14.87 23.91
CA LEU A 2 12.07 15.85 22.83
C LEU A 2 11.46 15.10 21.66
N LYS A 3 10.24 15.46 21.29
CA LYS A 3 9.61 14.98 20.05
C LYS A 3 10.46 15.46 18.89
N ARG A 4 11.00 14.52 18.12
CA ARG A 4 11.62 14.83 16.84
C ARG A 4 10.50 15.23 15.88
N ILE A 5 10.56 16.43 15.39
CA ILE A 5 9.74 16.89 14.27
C ILE A 5 10.54 16.50 13.04
N SER A 6 10.14 15.42 12.38
CA SER A 6 10.61 15.14 11.02
C SER A 6 10.20 16.31 10.13
N ALA A 7 11.17 17.04 9.65
CA ALA A 7 10.93 18.15 8.73
C ALA A 7 10.62 17.54 7.35
N ILE A 8 9.34 17.35 7.07
CA ILE A 8 8.86 17.08 5.72
C ILE A 8 9.13 18.36 4.93
N ALA A 9 10.06 18.32 4.01
CA ALA A 9 10.28 19.39 3.04
C ALA A 9 9.12 19.35 2.04
N ILE A 10 8.04 20.07 2.35
CA ILE A 10 6.99 20.37 1.39
C ILE A 10 7.62 21.30 0.35
N ILE A 11 7.98 20.75 -0.81
CA ILE A 11 8.35 21.53 -1.99
C ILE A 11 7.06 22.04 -2.61
N THR A 12 6.60 23.20 -2.14
CA THR A 12 5.60 23.97 -2.86
C THR A 12 6.24 24.51 -4.14
N LEU A 13 5.96 23.89 -5.28
CA LEU A 13 6.24 24.47 -6.59
C LEU A 13 5.36 25.71 -6.78
N LEU A 14 5.94 26.87 -6.56
CA LEU A 14 5.37 28.15 -6.90
C LEU A 14 5.46 28.33 -8.42
N SER A 15 4.39 28.02 -9.16
CA SER A 15 4.29 28.33 -10.58
C SER A 15 4.13 29.84 -10.76
N ALA A 16 5.22 30.52 -11.10
CA ALA A 16 5.20 31.91 -11.52
C ALA A 16 4.65 32.01 -12.94
N SER A 17 3.40 32.42 -13.08
CA SER A 17 2.83 32.83 -14.37
C SER A 17 3.42 34.19 -14.76
N LEU A 18 4.28 34.23 -15.78
CA LEU A 18 4.70 35.45 -16.44
C LEU A 18 3.55 35.98 -17.33
N ALA A 19 2.90 37.01 -16.87
CA ALA A 19 2.05 37.84 -17.71
C ALA A 19 2.91 38.82 -18.51
N ALA A 20 3.05 38.60 -19.79
CA ALA A 20 3.65 39.57 -20.70
C ALA A 20 2.58 40.59 -21.12
N CYS A 21 2.65 41.79 -20.58
CA CYS A 21 1.94 42.96 -21.13
C CYS A 21 2.71 43.51 -22.33
N SER A 22 2.11 43.45 -23.53
CA SER A 22 2.52 44.28 -24.63
C SER A 22 1.46 45.38 -24.84
N ASN A 23 1.89 46.59 -24.62
CA ASN A 23 1.16 47.82 -24.87
C ASN A 23 1.36 48.22 -26.35
N SER A 24 0.30 48.47 -27.10
CA SER A 24 0.37 49.34 -28.25
C SER A 24 -0.96 50.06 -28.49
N THR A 25 -0.81 51.33 -28.62
CA THR A 25 -1.74 52.43 -28.69
C THR A 25 -2.31 52.65 -30.10
N ASN A 26 -3.53 53.26 -30.14
CA ASN A 26 -4.17 54.12 -31.12
C ASN A 26 -4.79 53.47 -32.39
N SER A 27 -5.93 53.86 -32.84
CA SER A 27 -6.78 55.04 -32.77
C SER A 27 -8.07 54.77 -33.56
N SER A 28 -9.15 55.37 -33.09
CA SER A 28 -10.39 55.86 -33.73
C SER A 28 -10.82 55.40 -35.14
N SER A 29 -12.06 54.98 -35.29
CA SER A 29 -13.20 55.77 -35.81
C SER A 29 -14.47 54.93 -36.01
N THR A 30 -15.54 55.54 -35.58
CA THR A 30 -16.96 55.41 -35.92
C THR A 30 -17.39 54.56 -37.13
N ASN A 31 -18.37 53.67 -36.97
CA ASN A 31 -19.72 53.85 -37.47
C ASN A 31 -20.68 52.70 -37.08
N SER A 32 -21.89 53.12 -36.82
CA SER A 32 -23.10 52.36 -36.52
C SER A 32 -23.57 51.44 -37.62
N SER A 33 -24.05 50.23 -37.30
CA SER A 33 -25.33 49.72 -37.82
C SER A 33 -25.73 48.43 -37.09
N SER A 34 -26.99 48.42 -36.75
CA SER A 34 -27.72 47.35 -36.07
C SER A 34 -27.90 46.09 -36.93
N SER A 35 -27.69 44.90 -36.32
CA SER A 35 -28.50 43.73 -36.68
C SER A 35 -28.46 42.72 -35.52
N SER A 36 -29.63 42.31 -35.11
CA SER A 36 -29.93 41.24 -34.17
C SER A 36 -29.34 39.90 -34.63
N GLN A 37 -28.59 39.25 -33.72
CA GLN A 37 -28.37 37.80 -33.84
C GLN A 37 -28.38 37.12 -32.48
N THR A 38 -29.09 36.04 -32.50
CA THR A 38 -29.37 35.04 -31.48
C THR A 38 -28.12 34.56 -30.75
N ALA A 39 -28.13 34.61 -29.42
CA ALA A 39 -27.08 34.04 -28.58
C ALA A 39 -27.16 32.51 -28.61
N SER A 40 -26.21 31.87 -29.23
CA SER A 40 -25.87 30.47 -28.99
C SER A 40 -24.92 30.40 -27.78
N GLN A 41 -25.39 29.83 -26.70
CA GLN A 41 -24.53 29.50 -25.55
C GLN A 41 -23.65 28.30 -25.97
N THR A 42 -22.39 28.57 -26.19
CA THR A 42 -21.35 27.52 -26.26
C THR A 42 -20.93 27.18 -24.85
N ALA A 43 -21.35 26.02 -24.37
CA ALA A 43 -20.87 25.47 -23.13
C ALA A 43 -19.36 25.17 -23.28
N SER A 44 -18.53 25.90 -22.55
CA SER A 44 -17.12 25.56 -22.41
C SER A 44 -17.03 24.26 -21.61
N LYS A 45 -16.67 23.16 -22.30
CA LYS A 45 -16.22 21.94 -21.63
C LYS A 45 -14.91 22.27 -20.91
N SER A 46 -14.96 22.35 -19.60
CA SER A 46 -13.77 22.29 -18.75
C SER A 46 -13.27 20.85 -18.81
N SER A 47 -12.21 20.60 -19.54
CA SER A 47 -11.50 19.34 -19.48
C SER A 47 -10.74 19.33 -18.15
N VAL A 48 -11.23 18.56 -17.20
CA VAL A 48 -10.43 18.17 -16.03
C VAL A 48 -9.39 17.21 -16.57
N THR A 49 -8.17 17.67 -16.72
CA THR A 49 -7.02 16.81 -17.01
C THR A 49 -6.70 16.11 -15.70
N ALA A 50 -6.93 14.80 -15.62
CA ALA A 50 -6.39 13.98 -14.55
C ALA A 50 -4.87 14.18 -14.55
N SER A 51 -4.33 14.70 -13.47
CA SER A 51 -2.89 14.77 -13.30
C SER A 51 -2.37 13.37 -13.05
N ASN A 52 -1.75 12.76 -14.06
CA ASN A 52 -0.97 11.55 -13.89
C ASN A 52 0.24 11.91 -13.00
N THR A 53 0.12 11.73 -11.71
CA THR A 53 1.26 11.70 -10.79
C THR A 53 1.71 10.26 -10.65
N SER A 54 2.45 9.74 -11.64
CA SER A 54 3.37 8.64 -11.35
C SER A 54 4.41 9.23 -10.39
N ALA A 55 4.52 8.67 -9.20
CA ALA A 55 5.65 8.99 -8.34
C ALA A 55 6.92 8.67 -9.14
N ASP A 56 7.82 9.64 -9.27
CA ASP A 56 9.11 9.38 -9.91
C ASP A 56 9.86 8.39 -9.00
N SER A 57 10.00 7.14 -9.43
CA SER A 57 10.69 6.08 -8.68
C SER A 57 12.08 6.51 -8.23
N SER A 58 12.72 7.44 -8.95
CA SER A 58 14.00 8.04 -8.56
C SER A 58 13.94 8.89 -7.29
N SER A 59 12.74 9.28 -6.83
CA SER A 59 12.56 10.02 -5.58
C SER A 59 12.28 9.11 -4.38
N VAL A 60 11.81 7.88 -4.61
CA VAL A 60 11.44 6.92 -3.54
C VAL A 60 12.66 6.11 -3.08
N PHE A 61 13.51 5.68 -4.02
CA PHE A 61 14.67 4.84 -3.75
C PHE A 61 15.96 5.59 -4.04
N THR A 62 16.92 5.51 -3.13
CA THR A 62 18.29 5.97 -3.38
C THR A 62 19.11 4.90 -4.12
N ASP A 63 20.20 5.28 -4.78
CA ASP A 63 21.13 4.31 -5.41
C ASP A 63 21.60 3.24 -4.41
N ARG A 64 21.78 3.62 -3.15
CA ARG A 64 22.18 2.67 -2.10
C ARG A 64 21.07 1.69 -1.76
N ASP A 65 19.80 2.12 -1.72
CA ASP A 65 18.67 1.24 -1.47
C ASP A 65 18.58 0.16 -2.57
N LEU A 66 18.86 0.53 -3.82
CA LEU A 66 18.82 -0.35 -4.99
C LEU A 66 20.07 -1.25 -5.15
N THR A 67 21.12 -0.99 -4.39
CA THR A 67 22.36 -1.77 -4.47
C THR A 67 22.20 -3.12 -3.77
N GLN A 68 22.23 -4.21 -4.53
CA GLN A 68 21.98 -5.57 -4.04
C GLN A 68 23.18 -6.23 -3.34
N THR A 69 24.36 -5.68 -3.45
CA THR A 69 25.60 -6.19 -2.87
C THR A 69 26.25 -5.20 -1.93
N ALA A 70 26.83 -5.69 -0.84
CA ALA A 70 27.59 -4.88 0.09
C ALA A 70 29.09 -4.91 -0.21
N ASP A 71 29.78 -3.79 -0.03
CA ASP A 71 31.25 -3.81 0.05
C ASP A 71 31.67 -4.39 1.39
N THR A 72 32.10 -5.66 1.38
CA THR A 72 32.53 -6.39 2.58
C THR A 72 34.03 -6.32 2.83
N SER A 73 34.79 -5.55 2.06
CA SER A 73 36.27 -5.48 2.18
C SER A 73 36.76 -5.02 3.55
N SER A 74 35.99 -4.15 4.22
CA SER A 74 36.25 -3.66 5.58
C SER A 74 35.21 -4.11 6.60
N ALA A 75 34.35 -5.07 6.26
CA ALA A 75 33.25 -5.51 7.11
C ALA A 75 33.74 -6.18 8.41
N LYS A 76 33.05 -5.92 9.49
CA LYS A 76 33.20 -6.67 10.75
C LYS A 76 32.47 -8.01 10.61
N LYS A 77 33.21 -9.14 10.79
CA LYS A 77 32.62 -10.47 10.72
C LYS A 77 32.20 -10.93 12.11
N LEU A 78 30.94 -11.32 12.24
CA LEU A 78 30.32 -11.75 13.48
C LEU A 78 29.72 -13.14 13.31
N THR A 79 29.89 -14.00 14.30
CA THR A 79 29.31 -15.34 14.31
C THR A 79 28.33 -15.45 15.47
N LEU A 80 27.14 -15.91 15.22
CA LEU A 80 26.08 -16.08 16.20
C LEU A 80 26.42 -17.19 17.21
N SER A 81 25.87 -17.10 18.40
CA SER A 81 25.99 -18.09 19.47
C SER A 81 24.69 -18.15 20.27
N ASP A 82 24.30 -19.36 20.69
CA ASP A 82 23.10 -19.59 21.50
C ASP A 82 23.06 -18.71 22.76
N GLY A 83 21.91 -18.15 23.05
CA GLY A 83 21.65 -17.37 24.25
C GLY A 83 22.45 -16.06 24.35
N LYS A 84 23.01 -15.58 23.23
CA LYS A 84 23.84 -14.38 23.23
C LYS A 84 23.46 -13.42 22.12
N ASP A 85 22.96 -12.26 22.48
CA ASP A 85 22.69 -11.19 21.53
C ASP A 85 23.96 -10.62 20.91
N THR A 86 23.84 -10.21 19.66
CA THR A 86 24.86 -9.50 18.91
C THR A 86 24.43 -8.06 18.75
N THR A 87 25.03 -7.14 19.54
CA THR A 87 24.68 -5.72 19.49
C THR A 87 25.65 -4.94 18.61
N ILE A 88 25.10 -4.18 17.68
CA ILE A 88 25.80 -3.28 16.76
C ILE A 88 25.51 -1.84 17.19
N THR A 89 26.58 -1.12 17.58
CA THR A 89 26.48 0.25 18.12
C THR A 89 27.14 1.32 17.26
N GLU A 90 27.71 0.93 16.10
CA GLU A 90 28.45 1.83 15.23
C GLU A 90 28.00 1.65 13.78
N ALA A 91 28.05 2.73 13.01
CA ALA A 91 27.86 2.67 11.55
C ALA A 91 28.87 1.72 10.90
N GLY A 92 28.49 1.06 9.83
CA GLY A 92 29.39 0.19 9.08
C GLY A 92 28.71 -1.03 8.47
N VAL A 93 29.53 -1.92 7.93
CA VAL A 93 29.10 -3.20 7.31
C VAL A 93 29.46 -4.35 8.22
N TYR A 94 28.52 -5.23 8.48
CA TYR A 94 28.63 -6.36 9.36
C TYR A 94 28.21 -7.64 8.63
N VAL A 95 29.13 -8.55 8.42
CA VAL A 95 28.82 -9.87 7.86
C VAL A 95 28.51 -10.81 9.02
N ILE A 96 27.28 -11.29 9.05
CA ILE A 96 26.79 -12.16 10.14
C ILE A 96 26.54 -13.55 9.59
N SER A 97 26.99 -14.57 10.30
CA SER A 97 26.81 -15.97 9.92
C SER A 97 26.59 -16.86 11.15
N GLY A 98 26.11 -18.08 10.89
CA GLY A 98 25.96 -19.12 11.89
C GLY A 98 24.52 -19.34 12.33
N THR A 99 24.38 -20.31 13.23
CA THR A 99 23.09 -20.74 13.80
C THR A 99 23.05 -20.43 15.28
N ALA A 100 21.95 -19.87 15.77
CA ALA A 100 21.75 -19.59 17.19
C ALA A 100 20.28 -19.76 17.60
N LYS A 101 20.09 -20.07 18.89
CA LYS A 101 18.80 -20.08 19.57
C LYS A 101 18.81 -19.03 20.65
N ASP A 102 17.66 -18.40 20.86
CA ASP A 102 17.45 -17.35 21.86
C ASP A 102 18.57 -16.29 21.81
N ALA A 103 18.76 -15.72 20.62
CA ALA A 103 19.77 -14.73 20.29
C ALA A 103 19.23 -13.76 19.25
N SER A 104 19.48 -12.47 19.45
CA SER A 104 19.03 -11.42 18.54
C SER A 104 20.22 -10.65 17.95
N ILE A 105 20.05 -10.18 16.73
CA ILE A 105 20.89 -9.14 16.12
C ILE A 105 20.25 -7.79 16.47
N ILE A 106 20.89 -7.03 17.35
CA ILE A 106 20.36 -5.76 17.85
C ILE A 106 21.19 -4.62 17.24
N VAL A 107 20.52 -3.66 16.62
CA VAL A 107 21.13 -2.39 16.19
C VAL A 107 20.69 -1.30 17.16
N ASP A 108 21.66 -0.71 17.86
CA ASP A 108 21.47 0.39 18.80
C ASP A 108 22.63 1.38 18.61
N ALA A 109 22.60 2.06 17.48
CA ALA A 109 23.64 2.96 17.01
C ALA A 109 23.23 4.43 17.16
N ALA A 110 24.08 5.36 16.74
CA ALA A 110 23.73 6.79 16.75
C ALA A 110 22.63 7.09 15.74
N ASP A 111 21.86 8.15 16.01
CA ASP A 111 20.71 8.60 15.21
C ASP A 111 21.05 8.93 13.74
N ASP A 112 22.31 9.16 13.42
CA ASP A 112 22.81 9.43 12.07
C ASP A 112 23.57 8.24 11.46
N ALA A 113 23.57 7.10 12.16
CA ALA A 113 24.32 5.91 11.75
C ALA A 113 23.58 5.13 10.68
N LYS A 114 24.28 4.78 9.59
CA LYS A 114 23.82 3.81 8.61
C LYS A 114 24.53 2.49 8.84
N VAL A 115 23.74 1.45 9.11
CA VAL A 115 24.23 0.11 9.41
C VAL A 115 23.81 -0.83 8.28
N GLN A 116 24.75 -1.64 7.79
CA GLN A 116 24.46 -2.71 6.83
C GLN A 116 24.77 -4.07 7.44
N ILE A 117 23.75 -4.88 7.59
CA ILE A 117 23.81 -6.27 8.04
C ILE A 117 23.79 -7.16 6.81
N VAL A 118 24.87 -7.89 6.57
CA VAL A 118 24.95 -8.89 5.50
C VAL A 118 24.74 -10.26 6.10
N LEU A 119 23.64 -10.91 5.77
CA LEU A 119 23.29 -12.24 6.24
C LEU A 119 23.93 -13.29 5.33
N GLU A 120 24.83 -14.09 5.89
CA GLU A 120 25.57 -15.16 5.18
C GLU A 120 25.28 -16.52 5.83
N ASN A 121 24.20 -17.18 5.41
CA ASN A 121 23.71 -18.45 5.96
C ASN A 121 23.41 -18.35 7.48
N VAL A 122 22.58 -17.37 7.83
CA VAL A 122 22.12 -17.14 9.22
C VAL A 122 20.90 -18.00 9.51
N SER A 123 20.87 -18.64 10.67
CA SER A 123 19.68 -19.30 11.21
C SER A 123 19.46 -18.92 12.65
N ILE A 124 18.37 -18.19 12.96
CA ILE A 124 17.99 -17.81 14.31
C ILE A 124 16.61 -18.39 14.63
N THR A 125 16.49 -18.97 15.82
CA THR A 125 15.21 -19.41 16.37
C THR A 125 15.04 -18.87 17.76
N ASN A 126 14.15 -17.92 17.93
CA ASN A 126 13.80 -17.31 19.21
C ASN A 126 12.46 -17.80 19.72
N SER A 127 12.25 -17.72 21.03
CA SER A 127 10.99 -18.06 21.68
C SER A 127 10.06 -16.85 21.82
N ASP A 128 10.59 -15.63 22.00
CA ASP A 128 9.81 -14.48 22.47
C ASP A 128 10.37 -13.11 22.10
N SER A 129 11.39 -13.05 21.25
CA SER A 129 12.06 -11.79 20.88
C SER A 129 12.39 -11.74 19.38
N PRO A 130 12.44 -10.55 18.77
CA PRO A 130 12.84 -10.40 17.37
C PRO A 130 14.20 -11.04 17.08
N CYS A 131 14.34 -11.67 15.91
CA CYS A 131 15.65 -12.15 15.43
C CYS A 131 16.56 -10.99 15.00
N ILE A 132 15.95 -9.93 14.41
CA ILE A 132 16.63 -8.66 14.12
C ILE A 132 15.80 -7.55 14.77
N TYR A 133 16.45 -6.76 15.61
CA TYR A 133 15.83 -5.65 16.33
C TYR A 133 16.61 -4.35 16.10
N VAL A 134 16.04 -3.41 15.37
CA VAL A 134 16.58 -2.06 15.23
C VAL A 134 15.96 -1.18 16.32
N LYS A 135 16.76 -0.81 17.31
CA LYS A 135 16.38 0.09 18.40
C LYS A 135 16.61 1.54 18.06
N ASN A 136 17.74 1.82 17.39
CA ASN A 136 18.11 3.17 16.97
C ASN A 136 19.16 3.13 15.86
N ALA A 137 18.91 3.87 14.78
CA ALA A 137 19.82 4.19 13.67
C ALA A 137 19.22 5.31 12.82
N ASP A 138 19.92 5.81 11.78
CA ASP A 138 19.29 6.57 10.69
C ASP A 138 18.60 5.61 9.70
N LYS A 139 19.33 4.55 9.33
CA LYS A 139 18.83 3.54 8.39
C LYS A 139 19.59 2.22 8.53
N VAL A 140 18.86 1.11 8.47
CA VAL A 140 19.46 -0.23 8.49
C VAL A 140 19.18 -0.95 7.18
N PHE A 141 20.23 -1.52 6.57
CA PHE A 141 20.13 -2.41 5.42
C PHE A 141 20.29 -3.85 5.89
N VAL A 142 19.32 -4.69 5.58
CA VAL A 142 19.38 -6.15 5.75
C VAL A 142 19.57 -6.77 4.38
N THR A 143 20.83 -7.12 4.09
CA THR A 143 21.27 -7.63 2.78
C THR A 143 21.50 -9.12 2.85
N THR A 144 20.81 -9.91 2.03
CA THR A 144 21.08 -11.34 1.91
C THR A 144 22.24 -11.57 0.94
N ALA A 145 23.31 -12.20 1.39
CA ALA A 145 24.46 -12.50 0.53
C ALA A 145 24.06 -13.43 -0.62
N ALA A 146 24.69 -13.27 -1.78
CA ALA A 146 24.47 -14.17 -2.91
C ALA A 146 24.66 -15.64 -2.50
N ASP A 147 23.84 -16.53 -3.06
CA ASP A 147 23.86 -17.98 -2.78
C ASP A 147 23.64 -18.35 -1.29
N SER A 148 23.25 -17.38 -0.43
CA SER A 148 22.93 -17.66 0.97
C SER A 148 21.46 -18.01 1.17
N GLU A 149 21.20 -18.85 2.18
CA GLU A 149 19.87 -19.13 2.68
C GLU A 149 19.80 -18.78 4.16
N ASN A 150 18.94 -17.81 4.50
CA ASN A 150 18.82 -17.28 5.84
C ASN A 150 17.43 -17.61 6.39
N THR A 151 17.36 -18.03 7.65
CA THR A 151 16.11 -18.44 8.31
C THR A 151 15.98 -17.75 9.66
N LEU A 152 14.92 -17.00 9.83
CA LEU A 152 14.60 -16.27 11.05
C LEU A 152 13.24 -16.75 11.56
N THR A 153 13.19 -17.25 12.79
CA THR A 153 11.97 -17.84 13.36
C THR A 153 11.72 -17.33 14.76
N VAL A 154 10.49 -16.93 15.05
CA VAL A 154 9.98 -16.76 16.42
C VAL A 154 8.80 -17.69 16.61
N SER A 155 8.88 -18.57 17.63
CA SER A 155 7.94 -19.69 17.79
C SER A 155 7.00 -19.59 18.99
N GLY A 156 7.18 -18.59 19.85
CA GLY A 156 6.32 -18.33 21.02
C GLY A 156 5.76 -16.90 21.00
N SER A 157 5.24 -16.44 22.11
CA SER A 157 4.66 -15.08 22.20
C SER A 157 5.75 -14.05 22.42
N PHE A 158 5.69 -12.97 21.66
CA PHE A 158 6.65 -11.86 21.80
C PHE A 158 6.55 -11.19 23.17
N THR A 159 7.70 -10.82 23.72
CA THR A 159 7.83 -10.06 24.95
C THR A 159 8.24 -8.63 24.65
N ALA A 160 7.48 -7.66 25.15
CA ALA A 160 7.76 -6.25 24.94
C ALA A 160 9.12 -5.83 25.56
N ASP A 161 9.84 -4.92 24.89
CA ASP A 161 11.04 -4.26 25.44
C ASP A 161 10.65 -2.92 26.06
N GLY A 162 10.43 -2.92 27.38
CA GLY A 162 9.87 -1.78 28.09
C GLY A 162 8.46 -1.43 27.57
N ASP A 163 8.30 -0.20 27.08
CA ASP A 163 7.04 0.28 26.50
C ASP A 163 6.93 -0.05 25.00
N THR A 164 7.96 -0.67 24.41
CA THR A 164 7.95 -1.04 22.99
C THR A 164 7.34 -2.43 22.81
N LYS A 165 6.20 -2.50 22.13
CA LYS A 165 5.63 -3.76 21.68
C LYS A 165 6.45 -4.26 20.50
N THR A 166 7.29 -5.28 20.74
CA THR A 166 8.07 -5.95 19.69
C THR A 166 7.31 -7.18 19.24
N ASP A 167 6.67 -7.13 18.09
CA ASP A 167 5.72 -8.12 17.62
C ASP A 167 6.09 -8.76 16.27
N ALA A 168 7.34 -8.61 15.83
CA ALA A 168 7.79 -9.13 14.54
C ALA A 168 9.14 -9.84 14.65
N VAL A 169 9.41 -10.76 13.72
CA VAL A 169 10.70 -11.45 13.58
C VAL A 169 11.81 -10.47 13.20
N ILE A 170 11.51 -9.51 12.34
CA ILE A 170 12.33 -8.33 12.08
C ILE A 170 11.53 -7.12 12.54
N PHE A 171 12.00 -6.46 13.59
CA PHE A 171 11.34 -5.29 14.14
C PHE A 171 12.26 -4.07 14.05
N SER A 172 11.79 -2.98 13.50
CA SER A 172 12.55 -1.74 13.35
C SER A 172 11.78 -0.53 13.89
N LYS A 173 12.50 0.34 14.62
CA LYS A 173 11.99 1.65 15.04
C LYS A 173 12.33 2.76 14.05
N ASP A 174 13.25 2.49 13.14
CA ASP A 174 13.77 3.44 12.16
C ASP A 174 13.73 2.81 10.76
N ASP A 175 14.11 3.56 9.75
CA ASP A 175 14.13 3.12 8.35
C ASP A 175 14.83 1.77 8.15
N ILE A 176 14.19 0.84 7.45
CA ILE A 176 14.79 -0.45 7.11
C ILE A 176 14.68 -0.73 5.62
N VAL A 177 15.76 -1.26 5.03
CA VAL A 177 15.83 -1.70 3.64
C VAL A 177 16.20 -3.17 3.58
N LEU A 178 15.36 -3.99 2.95
CA LEU A 178 15.66 -5.39 2.66
C LEU A 178 16.09 -5.50 1.21
N ASN A 179 17.26 -6.08 0.98
CA ASN A 179 17.82 -6.28 -0.35
C ASN A 179 18.75 -7.50 -0.41
N GLY A 180 19.40 -7.69 -1.53
CA GLY A 180 20.39 -8.75 -1.73
C GLY A 180 19.96 -9.78 -2.77
N GLU A 181 20.81 -10.77 -2.99
CA GLU A 181 20.62 -11.79 -4.04
C GLU A 181 20.32 -13.18 -3.42
N GLY A 182 20.36 -13.29 -2.10
CA GLY A 182 20.11 -14.53 -1.38
C GLY A 182 18.63 -14.71 -1.02
N LYS A 183 18.39 -15.69 -0.13
CA LYS A 183 17.07 -16.04 0.34
C LYS A 183 16.91 -15.70 1.82
N LEU A 184 15.74 -15.17 2.18
CA LEU A 184 15.30 -14.91 3.54
C LEU A 184 13.98 -15.63 3.81
N ASN A 185 13.99 -16.57 4.75
CA ASN A 185 12.81 -17.28 5.20
C ASN A 185 12.44 -16.78 6.60
N ILE A 186 11.21 -16.30 6.77
CA ILE A 186 10.67 -15.75 8.03
C ILE A 186 9.50 -16.62 8.47
N SER A 187 9.52 -17.03 9.74
CA SER A 187 8.39 -17.70 10.37
C SER A 187 8.05 -17.02 11.69
N SER A 188 6.80 -16.60 11.87
CA SER A 188 6.34 -15.81 13.02
C SER A 188 5.03 -16.33 13.59
N THR A 189 4.88 -16.18 14.89
CA THR A 189 3.61 -16.34 15.62
C THR A 189 2.84 -15.02 15.75
N ASP A 190 3.35 -13.95 15.20
CA ASP A 190 2.76 -12.62 15.11
C ASP A 190 3.16 -12.03 13.74
N ASN A 191 3.59 -10.77 13.64
CA ASN A 191 4.02 -10.14 12.40
C ASN A 191 5.35 -10.74 11.87
N GLY A 192 5.52 -10.72 10.55
CA GLY A 192 6.77 -11.13 9.92
C GLY A 192 7.85 -10.07 10.04
N ILE A 193 7.59 -8.90 9.49
CA ILE A 193 8.43 -7.69 9.49
C ILE A 193 7.56 -6.52 9.94
N SER A 194 7.99 -5.76 10.95
CA SER A 194 7.29 -4.56 11.42
C SER A 194 8.27 -3.38 11.53
N GLY A 195 7.93 -2.27 10.90
CA GLY A 195 8.64 -1.00 10.93
C GLY A 195 7.78 0.11 11.52
N LYS A 196 8.35 0.88 12.46
CA LYS A 196 7.67 2.07 13.00
C LYS A 196 7.97 3.34 12.19
N ASP A 197 8.67 3.18 11.09
CA ASP A 197 9.01 4.18 10.09
C ASP A 197 8.88 3.52 8.69
N ASP A 198 9.74 3.84 7.72
CA ASP A 198 9.69 3.31 6.35
C ASP A 198 10.27 1.90 6.22
N ILE A 199 9.58 1.02 5.50
CA ILE A 199 10.10 -0.26 5.03
C ILE A 199 10.31 -0.20 3.51
N LYS A 200 11.53 -0.53 3.05
CA LYS A 200 11.84 -0.67 1.63
C LYS A 200 12.30 -2.08 1.30
N ILE A 201 11.81 -2.63 0.19
CA ILE A 201 12.28 -3.91 -0.37
C ILE A 201 12.73 -3.65 -1.79
N THR A 202 14.00 -3.94 -2.06
CA THR A 202 14.57 -3.62 -3.38
C THR A 202 15.18 -4.83 -4.09
N GLY A 203 15.07 -6.02 -3.50
CA GLY A 203 15.52 -7.27 -4.13
C GLY A 203 15.50 -8.47 -3.18
N GLY A 204 16.03 -9.58 -3.64
CA GLY A 204 16.11 -10.85 -2.90
C GLY A 204 14.90 -11.77 -3.09
N THR A 205 15.01 -12.94 -2.48
CA THR A 205 13.89 -13.88 -2.35
C THR A 205 13.45 -13.92 -0.91
N ILE A 206 12.23 -13.47 -0.63
CA ILE A 206 11.69 -13.33 0.73
C ILE A 206 10.45 -14.22 0.85
N ASN A 207 10.48 -15.16 1.80
CA ASN A 207 9.35 -16.04 2.10
C ASN A 207 8.91 -15.76 3.54
N ILE A 208 7.65 -15.39 3.74
CA ILE A 208 7.07 -15.08 5.05
C ILE A 208 5.90 -16.00 5.31
N ASN A 209 5.93 -16.66 6.47
CA ASN A 209 4.80 -17.40 7.02
C ASN A 209 4.54 -16.92 8.43
N CYS A 210 3.40 -16.29 8.68
CA CYS A 210 3.09 -15.66 9.96
C CYS A 210 1.59 -15.75 10.28
N THR A 211 1.21 -15.29 11.49
CA THR A 211 -0.19 -15.34 11.94
C THR A 211 -0.85 -13.96 12.02
N ALA A 212 -0.07 -12.90 11.97
CA ALA A 212 -0.54 -11.53 11.84
C ALA A 212 -0.06 -10.94 10.50
N ASP A 213 0.28 -9.65 10.41
CA ASP A 213 0.63 -9.03 9.16
C ASP A 213 2.03 -9.46 8.68
N ALA A 214 2.16 -9.78 7.39
CA ALA A 214 3.44 -10.29 6.93
C ALA A 214 4.50 -9.18 6.85
N ILE A 215 4.11 -8.00 6.36
CA ILE A 215 4.95 -6.80 6.33
C ILE A 215 4.07 -5.63 6.78
N GLU A 216 4.39 -5.05 7.93
CA GLU A 216 3.66 -3.92 8.53
C GLU A 216 4.59 -2.70 8.63
N ALA A 217 4.14 -1.53 8.22
CA ALA A 217 4.85 -0.28 8.41
C ALA A 217 3.91 0.84 8.88
N ASN A 218 4.41 1.73 9.75
CA ASN A 218 3.61 2.87 10.15
C ASN A 218 3.56 3.95 9.05
N ASP A 219 4.70 4.27 8.43
CA ASP A 219 4.75 5.40 7.50
C ASP A 219 4.61 4.96 6.05
N SER A 220 5.49 4.08 5.56
CA SER A 220 5.33 3.55 4.20
C SER A 220 5.97 2.18 3.96
N ILE A 221 5.42 1.46 2.97
CA ILE A 221 6.05 0.29 2.35
C ILE A 221 6.36 0.61 0.90
N SER A 222 7.63 0.52 0.51
CA SER A 222 8.04 0.74 -0.87
C SER A 222 8.77 -0.48 -1.44
N VAL A 223 8.32 -0.99 -2.59
CA VAL A 223 8.94 -2.16 -3.24
C VAL A 223 9.41 -1.82 -4.64
N ALA A 224 10.72 -1.95 -4.88
CA ALA A 224 11.30 -1.78 -6.21
C ALA A 224 11.39 -3.09 -7.00
N ASP A 225 11.77 -4.17 -6.34
CA ASP A 225 11.95 -5.50 -6.92
C ASP A 225 12.02 -6.56 -5.80
N GLY A 226 12.00 -7.83 -6.17
CA GLY A 226 12.13 -8.98 -5.29
C GLY A 226 11.16 -10.10 -5.68
N ASN A 227 11.44 -11.30 -5.17
CA ASN A 227 10.52 -12.43 -5.26
C ASN A 227 9.95 -12.70 -3.87
N ILE A 228 8.72 -12.24 -3.64
CA ILE A 228 8.10 -12.18 -2.32
C ILE A 228 6.95 -13.19 -2.26
N THR A 229 7.06 -14.16 -1.36
CA THR A 229 5.99 -15.13 -1.09
C THR A 229 5.49 -14.98 0.33
N ILE A 230 4.21 -14.75 0.49
CA ILE A 230 3.54 -14.50 1.76
C ILE A 230 2.42 -15.53 1.98
N ASN A 231 2.39 -16.06 3.20
CA ASN A 231 1.26 -16.81 3.73
C ASN A 231 0.97 -16.32 5.15
N THR A 232 -0.14 -15.64 5.32
CA THR A 232 -0.54 -15.03 6.58
C THR A 232 -2.02 -15.19 6.88
N GLN A 233 -2.43 -14.97 8.15
CA GLN A 233 -3.83 -14.99 8.56
C GLN A 233 -4.47 -13.59 8.58
N LYS A 234 -3.66 -12.53 8.50
CA LYS A 234 -4.10 -11.14 8.34
C LYS A 234 -3.61 -10.59 7.00
N ASP A 235 -2.97 -9.42 6.98
CA ASP A 235 -2.64 -8.70 5.76
C ASP A 235 -1.27 -9.08 5.19
N GLY A 236 -1.18 -9.10 3.87
CA GLY A 236 0.09 -9.37 3.19
C GLY A 236 1.07 -8.20 3.34
N LEU A 237 0.71 -7.03 2.84
CA LEU A 237 1.39 -5.77 3.05
C LEU A 237 0.40 -4.82 3.72
N HIS A 238 0.78 -4.25 4.87
CA HIS A 238 -0.06 -3.37 5.67
C HIS A 238 0.69 -2.08 6.03
N ALA A 239 0.22 -0.94 5.55
CA ALA A 239 0.77 0.36 5.90
C ALA A 239 -0.29 1.21 6.62
N GLU A 240 -0.14 1.37 7.95
CA GLU A 240 -1.06 2.10 8.80
C GLU A 240 -0.34 2.76 9.97
N ASN A 241 -0.67 4.02 10.25
CA ASN A 241 -0.17 4.73 11.41
C ASN A 241 -1.35 5.11 12.33
N ASP A 242 -1.47 4.41 13.46
CA ASP A 242 -2.55 4.61 14.44
C ASP A 242 -2.62 6.04 14.99
N ASP A 243 -1.50 6.76 15.01
CA ASP A 243 -1.38 8.10 15.57
C ASP A 243 -1.58 9.21 14.50
N ASP A 244 -1.38 8.90 13.21
CA ASP A 244 -1.45 9.86 12.10
C ASP A 244 -1.99 9.22 10.82
N ASN A 245 -3.28 9.34 10.57
CA ASN A 245 -3.95 8.81 9.38
C ASN A 245 -3.58 9.52 8.07
N THR A 246 -2.62 10.42 8.08
CA THR A 246 -2.01 11.00 6.87
C THR A 246 -0.78 10.24 6.41
N GLN A 247 -0.37 9.22 7.14
CA GLN A 247 0.67 8.25 6.83
C GLN A 247 0.03 6.92 6.37
N GLY A 248 0.85 5.90 6.13
CA GLY A 248 0.39 4.59 5.72
C GLY A 248 0.19 4.49 4.20
N SER A 249 1.27 4.65 3.43
CA SER A 249 1.26 4.54 1.97
C SER A 249 2.03 3.31 1.47
N ILE A 250 1.60 2.76 0.33
CA ILE A 250 2.30 1.67 -0.35
C ILE A 250 2.63 2.06 -1.79
N TYR A 251 3.91 1.90 -2.16
CA TYR A 251 4.40 2.12 -3.51
C TYR A 251 5.13 0.89 -4.05
N ILE A 252 4.70 0.38 -5.21
CA ILE A 252 5.31 -0.80 -5.83
C ILE A 252 5.66 -0.48 -7.28
N SER A 253 6.96 -0.48 -7.62
CA SER A 253 7.43 -0.25 -8.98
C SER A 253 7.80 -1.53 -9.72
N GLY A 254 7.89 -2.68 -9.02
CA GLY A 254 8.26 -3.96 -9.61
C GLY A 254 8.24 -5.11 -8.61
N GLY A 255 8.79 -6.24 -9.03
CA GLY A 255 8.84 -7.46 -8.21
C GLY A 255 7.80 -8.51 -8.59
N THR A 256 7.92 -9.67 -7.96
CA THR A 256 6.98 -10.80 -8.11
C THR A 256 6.42 -11.16 -6.75
N PHE A 257 5.09 -11.14 -6.64
CA PHE A 257 4.36 -11.37 -5.39
C PHE A 257 3.46 -12.58 -5.51
N ASN A 258 3.55 -13.49 -4.54
CA ASN A 258 2.59 -14.56 -4.34
C ASN A 258 2.06 -14.45 -2.91
N ILE A 259 0.86 -13.90 -2.76
CA ILE A 259 0.28 -13.54 -1.47
C ILE A 259 -0.95 -14.42 -1.21
N THR A 260 -0.94 -15.09 -0.07
CA THR A 260 -2.12 -15.71 0.54
C THR A 260 -2.31 -15.05 1.89
N ALA A 261 -3.38 -14.29 2.02
CA ALA A 261 -3.72 -13.51 3.22
C ALA A 261 -5.13 -13.85 3.69
N GLY A 262 -5.35 -13.79 4.99
CA GLY A 262 -6.66 -14.05 5.58
C GLY A 262 -7.57 -12.82 5.56
N SER A 263 -6.99 -11.62 5.54
CA SER A 263 -7.63 -10.31 5.37
C SER A 263 -7.21 -9.74 4.02
N ASP A 264 -6.41 -8.68 3.98
CA ASP A 264 -6.10 -7.99 2.73
C ASP A 264 -4.77 -8.45 2.11
N GLY A 265 -4.75 -8.52 0.78
CA GLY A 265 -3.49 -8.78 0.08
C GLY A 265 -2.51 -7.63 0.24
N ILE A 266 -3.00 -6.40 0.02
CA ILE A 266 -2.26 -5.14 0.12
C ILE A 266 -3.19 -4.08 0.68
N GLN A 267 -2.90 -3.53 1.87
CA GLN A 267 -3.67 -2.49 2.51
C GLN A 267 -2.81 -1.26 2.82
N GLY A 268 -3.24 -0.09 2.34
CA GLY A 268 -2.68 1.22 2.70
C GLY A 268 -3.74 2.13 3.31
N THR A 269 -3.39 2.90 4.34
CA THR A 269 -4.33 3.91 4.89
C THR A 269 -4.56 5.04 3.89
N THR A 270 -3.50 5.56 3.28
CA THR A 270 -3.59 6.72 2.37
C THR A 270 -3.66 6.28 0.92
N THR A 271 -2.56 5.79 0.38
CA THR A 271 -2.43 5.46 -1.04
C THR A 271 -1.83 4.09 -1.26
N VAL A 272 -2.31 3.40 -2.29
CA VAL A 272 -1.61 2.29 -2.93
C VAL A 272 -1.33 2.66 -4.38
N VAL A 273 -0.05 2.72 -4.76
CA VAL A 273 0.38 3.01 -6.13
C VAL A 273 1.17 1.82 -6.68
N ILE A 274 0.72 1.28 -7.81
CA ILE A 274 1.39 0.17 -8.50
C ILE A 274 1.81 0.63 -9.90
N ASP A 275 3.12 0.78 -10.09
CA ASP A 275 3.74 1.16 -11.36
C ASP A 275 4.20 -0.05 -12.18
N GLY A 276 4.18 -1.26 -11.59
CA GLY A 276 4.60 -2.49 -12.25
C GLY A 276 4.62 -3.70 -11.31
N GLY A 277 5.13 -4.82 -11.82
CA GLY A 277 5.25 -6.07 -11.06
C GLY A 277 4.28 -7.16 -11.51
N THR A 278 4.43 -8.33 -10.90
CA THR A 278 3.56 -9.48 -11.13
C THR A 278 2.99 -9.98 -9.82
N PHE A 279 1.66 -10.06 -9.73
CA PHE A 279 0.96 -10.37 -8.49
C PHE A 279 0.03 -11.56 -8.68
N THR A 280 0.07 -12.47 -7.72
CA THR A 280 -0.95 -13.48 -7.50
C THR A 280 -1.40 -13.34 -6.06
N ILE A 281 -2.64 -12.87 -5.86
CA ILE A 281 -3.20 -12.55 -4.56
C ILE A 281 -4.43 -13.44 -4.32
N SER A 282 -4.49 -14.05 -3.15
CA SER A 282 -5.67 -14.76 -2.64
C SER A 282 -5.93 -14.28 -1.21
N SER A 283 -7.06 -13.59 -0.99
CA SER A 283 -7.34 -12.86 0.24
C SER A 283 -8.84 -12.63 0.44
N ALA A 284 -9.22 -11.96 1.54
CA ALA A 284 -10.56 -11.40 1.65
C ALA A 284 -10.69 -10.23 0.69
N GLU A 285 -9.92 -9.16 0.88
CA GLU A 285 -9.79 -8.07 -0.09
C GLU A 285 -8.45 -8.13 -0.81
N GLY A 286 -8.44 -7.86 -2.13
CA GLY A 286 -7.21 -7.94 -2.90
C GLY A 286 -6.28 -6.77 -2.64
N ILE A 287 -6.76 -5.55 -2.87
CA ILE A 287 -6.03 -4.29 -2.68
C ILE A 287 -6.99 -3.28 -2.06
N GLU A 288 -6.63 -2.70 -0.92
CA GLU A 288 -7.42 -1.70 -0.22
C GLU A 288 -6.61 -0.43 0.10
N ALA A 289 -7.21 0.75 -0.09
CA ALA A 289 -6.67 2.04 0.36
C ALA A 289 -7.73 3.15 0.27
N THR A 290 -7.40 4.37 0.74
CA THR A 290 -8.23 5.55 0.44
C THR A 290 -8.11 5.94 -1.04
N ASN A 291 -6.90 5.91 -1.60
CA ASN A 291 -6.67 6.20 -3.01
C ASN A 291 -5.80 5.11 -3.66
N ILE A 292 -6.30 4.51 -4.73
CA ILE A 292 -5.60 3.43 -5.42
C ILE A 292 -5.30 3.86 -6.85
N THR A 293 -4.03 3.76 -7.24
CA THR A 293 -3.59 4.02 -8.62
C THR A 293 -2.81 2.83 -9.16
N ILE A 294 -3.28 2.24 -10.26
CA ILE A 294 -2.59 1.17 -10.97
C ILE A 294 -2.17 1.70 -12.34
N ASN A 295 -0.86 1.90 -12.51
CA ASN A 295 -0.29 2.41 -13.75
C ASN A 295 0.12 1.29 -14.71
N ASP A 296 0.62 0.15 -14.20
CA ASP A 296 1.00 -1.04 -14.96
C ASP A 296 1.07 -2.26 -14.04
N GLY A 297 1.36 -3.44 -14.59
CA GLY A 297 1.56 -4.69 -13.88
C GLY A 297 0.70 -5.84 -14.40
N ASN A 298 1.05 -7.06 -13.98
CA ASN A 298 0.23 -8.25 -14.20
C ASN A 298 -0.36 -8.69 -12.87
N ILE A 299 -1.61 -8.38 -12.62
CA ILE A 299 -2.26 -8.55 -11.32
C ILE A 299 -3.38 -9.59 -11.44
N THR A 300 -3.24 -10.69 -10.68
CA THR A 300 -4.28 -11.71 -10.57
C THR A 300 -4.75 -11.74 -9.13
N ILE A 301 -6.04 -11.48 -8.92
CA ILE A 301 -6.69 -11.45 -7.62
C ILE A 301 -7.78 -12.52 -7.58
N SER A 302 -7.82 -13.27 -6.48
CA SER A 302 -8.94 -14.10 -6.08
C SER A 302 -9.38 -13.67 -4.69
N ALA A 303 -10.47 -12.92 -4.62
CA ALA A 303 -10.97 -12.34 -3.38
C ALA A 303 -12.30 -12.94 -2.95
N SER A 304 -12.55 -12.99 -1.64
CA SER A 304 -13.80 -13.46 -1.06
C SER A 304 -14.73 -12.34 -0.62
N ASP A 305 -14.25 -11.13 -0.54
CA ASP A 305 -14.97 -9.87 -0.28
C ASP A 305 -14.79 -8.95 -1.49
N ASP A 306 -13.85 -8.01 -1.53
CA ASP A 306 -13.66 -7.15 -2.69
C ASP A 306 -12.31 -7.37 -3.40
N GLY A 307 -12.32 -7.25 -4.73
CA GLY A 307 -11.09 -7.39 -5.51
C GLY A 307 -10.17 -6.19 -5.33
N ILE A 308 -10.69 -4.99 -5.53
CA ILE A 308 -10.02 -3.70 -5.30
C ILE A 308 -11.02 -2.79 -4.61
N ASN A 309 -10.70 -2.32 -3.40
CA ASN A 309 -11.59 -1.51 -2.57
C ASN A 309 -10.96 -0.15 -2.24
N ALA A 310 -11.63 0.96 -2.62
CA ALA A 310 -11.27 2.29 -2.14
C ALA A 310 -12.26 2.75 -1.08
N ALA A 311 -11.80 2.86 0.16
CA ALA A 311 -12.59 3.26 1.31
C ALA A 311 -11.97 4.44 2.05
N SER A 312 -12.79 5.25 2.75
CA SER A 312 -12.30 6.44 3.48
C SER A 312 -11.57 6.04 4.76
N LYS A 313 -10.29 5.71 4.67
CA LYS A 313 -9.39 5.42 5.80
C LYS A 313 -8.59 6.65 6.22
N SER A 314 -8.25 7.53 5.29
CA SER A 314 -7.46 8.75 5.49
C SER A 314 -8.26 10.01 5.17
N THR A 315 -7.88 11.10 5.82
CA THR A 315 -8.38 12.46 5.49
C THR A 315 -7.42 13.23 4.57
N ALA A 316 -6.25 12.69 4.27
CA ALA A 316 -5.26 13.30 3.39
C ALA A 316 -5.60 13.13 1.91
N GLU A 317 -6.33 12.05 1.57
CA GLU A 317 -6.64 11.67 0.20
C GLU A 317 -8.15 11.66 -0.06
N SER A 318 -8.52 11.79 -1.33
CA SER A 318 -9.89 11.57 -1.79
C SER A 318 -10.06 10.10 -2.14
N VAL A 319 -11.20 9.52 -1.77
CA VAL A 319 -11.53 8.14 -2.13
C VAL A 319 -11.64 8.00 -3.63
N CYS A 320 -10.76 7.20 -4.24
CA CYS A 320 -10.68 7.06 -5.69
C CYS A 320 -9.92 5.82 -6.12
N ILE A 321 -10.38 5.17 -7.18
CA ILE A 321 -9.62 4.16 -7.91
C ILE A 321 -9.31 4.69 -9.31
N THR A 322 -8.02 4.64 -9.70
CA THR A 322 -7.56 5.01 -11.03
C THR A 322 -6.77 3.86 -11.64
N ILE A 323 -7.23 3.34 -12.78
CA ILE A 323 -6.53 2.30 -13.54
C ILE A 323 -6.07 2.90 -14.87
N ASN A 324 -4.75 3.10 -14.99
CA ASN A 324 -4.11 3.70 -16.16
C ASN A 324 -3.54 2.65 -17.13
N GLY A 325 -3.28 1.42 -16.64
CA GLY A 325 -2.64 0.39 -17.44
C GLY A 325 -2.65 -0.99 -16.78
N GLY A 326 -1.81 -1.88 -17.29
CA GLY A 326 -1.63 -3.24 -16.78
C GLY A 326 -2.65 -4.26 -17.27
N ASN A 327 -2.49 -5.49 -16.78
CA ASN A 327 -3.41 -6.61 -17.00
C ASN A 327 -3.94 -7.08 -15.66
N LEU A 328 -5.20 -6.80 -15.38
CA LEU A 328 -5.87 -7.12 -14.14
C LEU A 328 -6.86 -8.27 -14.38
N LYS A 329 -6.69 -9.37 -13.67
CA LYS A 329 -7.64 -10.46 -13.66
C LYS A 329 -8.17 -10.64 -12.26
N ILE A 330 -9.46 -10.40 -12.06
CA ILE A 330 -10.13 -10.42 -10.77
C ILE A 330 -11.18 -11.51 -10.79
N THR A 331 -11.12 -12.42 -9.82
CA THR A 331 -12.12 -13.50 -9.64
C THR A 331 -12.70 -13.38 -8.25
N MET A 332 -13.99 -13.13 -8.18
CA MET A 332 -14.70 -12.92 -6.94
C MET A 332 -15.29 -14.20 -6.40
N GLY A 333 -15.39 -14.28 -5.08
CA GLY A 333 -16.17 -15.28 -4.37
C GLY A 333 -17.68 -15.19 -4.65
N GLN A 334 -18.47 -15.88 -3.84
CA GLN A 334 -19.93 -15.78 -3.89
C GLN A 334 -20.42 -14.96 -2.72
N GLY A 335 -21.35 -14.07 -2.95
CA GLY A 335 -21.94 -13.21 -1.94
C GLY A 335 -22.12 -11.78 -2.43
N ASP A 336 -22.14 -10.87 -1.50
CA ASP A 336 -22.10 -9.41 -1.73
C ASP A 336 -20.62 -9.03 -1.85
N THR A 337 -20.08 -9.15 -3.06
CA THR A 337 -18.65 -9.06 -3.34
C THR A 337 -18.45 -8.36 -4.67
N ASP A 338 -17.61 -7.34 -4.69
CA ASP A 338 -17.35 -6.51 -5.85
C ASP A 338 -15.95 -6.73 -6.45
N GLY A 339 -15.88 -6.83 -7.78
CA GLY A 339 -14.57 -6.87 -8.45
C GLY A 339 -13.77 -5.61 -8.22
N ILE A 340 -14.46 -4.46 -8.29
CA ILE A 340 -13.93 -3.14 -7.97
C ILE A 340 -15.00 -2.38 -7.18
N ASP A 341 -14.73 -2.04 -5.93
CA ASP A 341 -15.56 -1.18 -5.11
C ASP A 341 -14.86 0.17 -4.86
N SER A 342 -15.58 1.26 -5.07
CA SER A 342 -15.07 2.60 -4.76
C SER A 342 -16.14 3.41 -4.03
N ASN A 343 -15.96 3.62 -2.75
CA ASN A 343 -16.80 4.57 -2.00
C ASN A 343 -16.55 6.02 -2.44
N GLY A 344 -16.05 6.22 -3.64
CA GLY A 344 -15.73 7.48 -4.28
C GLY A 344 -15.74 7.40 -5.80
N ASP A 345 -14.73 7.97 -6.46
CA ASP A 345 -14.63 8.01 -7.91
C ASP A 345 -13.90 6.79 -8.47
N LEU A 346 -14.26 6.38 -9.70
CA LEU A 346 -13.62 5.27 -10.44
C LEU A 346 -13.23 5.71 -11.86
N TYR A 347 -11.94 5.68 -12.18
CA TYR A 347 -11.43 6.05 -13.50
C TYR A 347 -10.67 4.88 -14.14
N ILE A 348 -11.04 4.53 -15.38
CA ILE A 348 -10.33 3.58 -16.23
C ILE A 348 -9.84 4.32 -17.47
N THR A 349 -8.53 4.54 -17.56
CA THR A 349 -7.92 5.26 -18.69
C THR A 349 -7.12 4.34 -19.60
N GLY A 350 -6.81 3.11 -19.17
CA GLY A 350 -6.04 2.12 -19.93
C GLY A 350 -6.11 0.72 -19.34
N GLY A 351 -5.26 -0.17 -19.83
CA GLY A 351 -5.13 -1.55 -19.35
C GLY A 351 -6.18 -2.53 -19.89
N THR A 352 -6.09 -3.75 -19.42
CA THR A 352 -7.09 -4.81 -19.62
C THR A 352 -7.55 -5.29 -18.25
N ILE A 353 -8.84 -5.14 -17.97
CA ILE A 353 -9.46 -5.53 -16.72
C ILE A 353 -10.46 -6.64 -17.02
N ASP A 354 -10.23 -7.84 -16.50
CA ASP A 354 -11.09 -9.02 -16.66
C ASP A 354 -11.64 -9.44 -15.30
N ILE A 355 -12.92 -9.17 -15.08
CA ILE A 355 -13.61 -9.43 -13.81
C ILE A 355 -14.59 -10.59 -14.01
N THR A 356 -14.49 -11.58 -13.14
CA THR A 356 -15.42 -12.70 -13.03
C THR A 356 -16.05 -12.70 -11.64
N GLY A 357 -17.34 -12.44 -11.54
CA GLY A 357 -18.09 -12.35 -10.29
C GLY A 357 -19.56 -12.00 -10.50
N GLN A 358 -20.31 -11.89 -9.40
CA GLN A 358 -21.72 -11.50 -9.43
C GLN A 358 -21.86 -9.99 -9.64
N SER A 359 -21.08 -9.21 -8.91
CA SER A 359 -20.92 -7.78 -9.10
C SER A 359 -19.54 -7.48 -9.66
N ALA A 360 -19.48 -6.67 -10.73
CA ALA A 360 -18.20 -6.31 -11.33
C ALA A 360 -17.64 -5.03 -10.74
N CYS A 361 -18.50 -4.01 -10.60
CA CYS A 361 -18.11 -2.73 -10.02
C CYS A 361 -19.27 -2.15 -9.22
N ASP A 362 -18.93 -1.56 -8.05
CA ASP A 362 -19.74 -0.60 -7.33
C ASP A 362 -18.98 0.72 -7.17
N TYR A 363 -19.68 1.86 -7.17
CA TYR A 363 -19.07 3.17 -6.94
C TYR A 363 -20.10 4.20 -6.50
N ASP A 364 -19.71 5.00 -5.50
CA ASP A 364 -20.58 6.04 -4.95
C ASP A 364 -20.45 7.37 -5.70
N GLY A 365 -19.32 7.62 -6.33
CA GLY A 365 -18.98 8.87 -6.99
C GLY A 365 -19.15 8.84 -8.51
N LYS A 366 -18.23 9.47 -9.22
CA LYS A 366 -18.19 9.50 -10.67
C LYS A 366 -17.40 8.32 -11.21
N ALA A 367 -17.96 7.60 -12.20
CA ALA A 367 -17.20 6.61 -12.94
C ALA A 367 -17.00 7.04 -14.40
N GLU A 368 -15.76 6.91 -14.91
CA GLU A 368 -15.43 7.27 -16.28
C GLU A 368 -14.42 6.28 -16.88
N LYS A 369 -14.78 5.70 -18.05
CA LYS A 369 -13.89 4.90 -18.87
C LYS A 369 -13.53 5.69 -20.13
N THR A 370 -12.27 6.09 -20.25
CA THR A 370 -11.76 6.84 -21.42
C THR A 370 -10.82 6.01 -22.29
N GLY A 371 -10.37 4.86 -21.79
CA GLY A 371 -9.50 3.93 -22.49
C GLY A 371 -9.58 2.52 -21.91
N GLY A 372 -8.67 1.65 -22.33
CA GLY A 372 -8.58 0.28 -21.86
C GLY A 372 -9.73 -0.64 -22.30
N THR A 373 -9.62 -1.90 -21.92
CA THR A 373 -10.61 -2.95 -22.16
C THR A 373 -11.15 -3.44 -20.84
N LEU A 374 -12.47 -3.38 -20.65
CA LEU A 374 -13.17 -3.94 -19.49
C LEU A 374 -13.97 -5.17 -19.93
N ILE A 375 -13.67 -6.31 -19.34
CA ILE A 375 -14.34 -7.60 -19.59
C ILE A 375 -15.03 -8.03 -18.30
N VAL A 376 -16.34 -8.26 -18.39
CA VAL A 376 -17.15 -8.71 -17.26
C VAL A 376 -17.77 -10.06 -17.62
N ASN A 377 -17.42 -11.09 -16.87
CA ASN A 377 -17.92 -12.46 -17.10
C ASN A 377 -17.74 -12.92 -18.56
N GLY A 378 -16.57 -12.58 -19.15
CA GLY A 378 -16.20 -12.94 -20.52
C GLY A 378 -16.87 -12.08 -21.61
N GLN A 379 -17.53 -10.97 -21.25
CA GLN A 379 -18.14 -10.04 -22.18
C GLN A 379 -17.46 -8.66 -22.07
N GLU A 380 -16.93 -8.15 -23.17
CA GLU A 380 -16.37 -6.79 -23.22
C GLU A 380 -17.49 -5.75 -23.08
N THR A 381 -17.24 -4.69 -22.32
CA THR A 381 -18.18 -3.58 -22.12
C THR A 381 -17.48 -2.23 -22.30
N ASP A 382 -18.20 -1.31 -22.96
CA ASP A 382 -17.73 0.06 -23.16
C ASP A 382 -18.01 0.99 -21.99
N THR A 383 -18.83 0.55 -21.04
CA THR A 383 -19.21 1.32 -19.85
C THR A 383 -18.88 0.56 -18.58
N ILE A 384 -18.56 1.28 -17.52
CA ILE A 384 -18.40 0.71 -16.20
C ILE A 384 -19.81 0.39 -15.66
N PRO A 385 -20.14 -0.88 -15.40
CA PRO A 385 -21.42 -1.21 -14.77
C PRO A 385 -21.39 -0.75 -13.30
N ASN A 386 -22.53 -0.28 -12.79
CA ASN A 386 -22.72 -0.05 -11.35
C ASN A 386 -23.79 -1.02 -10.88
N GLN A 387 -23.43 -1.94 -10.00
CA GLN A 387 -24.30 -3.00 -9.51
C GLN A 387 -24.38 -2.90 -7.99
N MET A 388 -25.05 -1.87 -7.46
CA MET A 388 -25.37 -1.82 -6.04
C MET A 388 -26.14 -3.07 -5.60
N MET A 389 -25.44 -4.10 -5.14
CA MET A 389 -26.02 -5.27 -4.52
C MET A 389 -26.05 -5.01 -3.01
N GLY A 390 -27.18 -4.59 -2.48
CA GLY A 390 -27.35 -4.46 -1.03
C GLY A 390 -27.74 -3.09 -0.50
N GLY A 391 -28.54 -2.35 -1.23
CA GLY A 391 -29.17 -1.14 -0.70
C GLY A 391 -29.96 -1.47 0.57
N HIS A 392 -29.56 -0.98 1.72
CA HIS A 392 -30.41 -0.84 2.88
C HIS A 392 -31.69 -0.13 2.41
N GLY A 393 -32.77 -0.90 2.26
CA GLY A 393 -34.07 -0.42 1.85
C GLY A 393 -34.49 0.79 2.67
N GLY A 394 -34.35 1.96 2.09
CA GLY A 394 -34.93 3.19 2.60
C GLY A 394 -36.43 2.98 2.75
N MET A 395 -36.90 2.86 3.99
CA MET A 395 -38.32 2.99 4.32
C MET A 395 -38.76 4.41 3.96
N GLY A 396 -39.12 4.63 2.71
CA GLY A 396 -39.78 5.81 2.20
C GLY A 396 -41.15 5.44 1.67
N GLY A 397 -42.15 5.39 2.55
CA GLY A 397 -43.54 5.14 2.16
C GLY A 397 -44.47 5.29 3.34
N ARG A 398 -44.55 6.48 3.95
CA ARG A 398 -45.73 6.86 4.74
C ARG A 398 -46.88 7.05 3.76
N GLY A 399 -47.64 6.01 3.53
CA GLY A 399 -49.02 6.10 3.01
C GLY A 399 -49.93 6.52 4.14
N ASP A 400 -50.48 7.74 4.02
CA ASP A 400 -51.64 8.18 4.78
C ASP A 400 -52.79 7.20 4.57
N MET A 401 -53.23 6.52 5.62
CA MET A 401 -54.57 5.96 5.70
C MET A 401 -55.27 6.57 6.88
N ASN A 402 -56.00 7.63 6.53
CA ASN A 402 -57.14 8.09 7.28
C ASN A 402 -58.25 7.09 7.08
N GLY A 403 -58.84 6.54 8.15
CA GLY A 403 -59.95 5.58 8.04
C GLY A 403 -60.41 5.06 9.38
N ASP A 404 -61.23 5.85 10.03
CA ASP A 404 -62.47 5.55 10.76
C ASP A 404 -62.42 4.69 12.04
N MET A 405 -63.01 5.32 13.05
CA MET A 405 -63.37 4.78 14.35
C MET A 405 -64.46 3.71 14.22
N GLY A 406 -64.30 2.62 14.91
CA GLY A 406 -65.34 1.62 15.20
C GLY A 406 -65.16 1.13 16.62
N ASP A 407 -65.95 1.72 17.49
CA ASP A 407 -66.23 1.35 18.91
C ASP A 407 -66.78 -0.05 19.06
N MET A 408 -66.39 -0.80 20.11
CA MET A 408 -67.13 -1.79 20.89
C MET A 408 -66.17 -2.72 21.64
N GLY A 409 -65.95 -2.62 22.92
CA GLY A 409 -66.89 -3.03 23.95
C GLY A 409 -66.57 -4.44 24.48
N GLY A 410 -66.21 -4.56 25.77
CA GLY A 410 -66.50 -5.78 26.51
C GLY A 410 -65.35 -6.55 27.16
N PHE A 411 -65.04 -6.24 28.41
CA PHE A 411 -64.53 -7.18 29.43
C PHE A 411 -65.57 -8.34 29.71
N PRO A 412 -65.29 -9.43 30.47
CA PRO A 412 -64.21 -9.70 31.43
C PRO A 412 -63.76 -11.18 31.54
N ARG A 413 -62.69 -11.41 32.11
CA ARG A 413 -62.20 -12.27 33.21
C ARG A 413 -60.83 -12.85 32.92
#